data_8175350e7eb97f2f6b72bc4f28831af8
#
_entry.id   8175350e7eb97f2f6b72bc4f28831af8
#
_cell.length_a   1.000
_cell.length_b   1.000
_cell.length_c   1.000
_cell.angle_alpha   90.00
_cell.angle_beta   90.00
_cell.angle_gamma   90.00
#
_symmetry.space_group_name_H-M   'P 1'
#
loop_
_entity.id
_entity.type
_entity.pdbx_description
1 polymer ?
#
loop_
_entity_poly.entity_id
_entity_poly.type
_entity_poly.pdbx_seq_one_letter_code
_entity_poly.pdbx_strand_id
1 'polypeptide(L)'
;MNKVRISAFHVVFFIFIVSNVGGALTPIGDPPLFIGYLRGVPFFWLLERVFTSWLVTAAAILAVFYCFDRRSFARMPRAPRADAEQADTWRFEGGINILFLLVIIGAVFLPDTFFLREAVMLAAATTSYFLTPKTVHAVNSFSFGPIKEVAFLFIGIFTTMMPALGYLAVHGVEFGFTRPLQYYFASGALSAVLDNAPTYVNFLQLAESTARAANPAAFAGAAVGSVAAVQILLVQQPAFVVAVSLGAVFFGAMTYIGNGPNFMVKSIAHDAGVHCPSFFGYIFKYSLPILLPILILVGLLFV
;
A
#
# COMPACT_ATOMS: atom_id res chain seq x y z
N MET A 1 -0.66 26.90 -12.79
CA MET A 1 -0.47 27.20 -11.34
C MET A 1 -1.84 27.12 -10.68
N ASN A 2 -1.98 26.29 -9.65
CA ASN A 2 -3.25 26.02 -9.00
C ASN A 2 -3.91 27.29 -8.47
N LYS A 3 -5.02 27.63 -9.07
CA LYS A 3 -5.88 28.74 -8.65
C LYS A 3 -6.68 28.38 -7.38
N VAL A 4 -6.72 27.10 -7.00
CA VAL A 4 -7.36 26.58 -5.79
C VAL A 4 -6.32 26.24 -4.76
N ARG A 5 -6.48 26.74 -3.55
CA ARG A 5 -5.55 26.49 -2.44
C ARG A 5 -5.71 25.06 -1.94
N ILE A 6 -4.75 24.18 -2.23
CA ILE A 6 -4.70 22.83 -1.67
C ILE A 6 -4.55 22.95 -0.15
N SER A 7 -5.48 22.36 0.58
CA SER A 7 -5.50 22.36 2.05
C SER A 7 -4.91 21.07 2.60
N ALA A 8 -4.46 21.10 3.84
CA ALA A 8 -3.87 19.95 4.54
C ALA A 8 -4.68 18.65 4.42
N PHE A 9 -6.02 18.74 4.47
CA PHE A 9 -6.88 17.55 4.39
C PHE A 9 -6.81 16.86 3.02
N HIS A 10 -6.57 17.57 1.92
CA HIS A 10 -6.40 16.94 0.59
C HIS A 10 -5.21 15.97 0.60
N VAL A 11 -4.08 16.39 1.20
CA VAL A 11 -2.89 15.55 1.32
C VAL A 11 -3.17 14.35 2.22
N VAL A 12 -3.88 14.54 3.33
CA VAL A 12 -4.23 13.46 4.26
C VAL A 12 -5.13 12.42 3.58
N PHE A 13 -6.20 12.84 2.90
CA PHE A 13 -7.10 11.91 2.22
C PHE A 13 -6.46 11.27 0.99
N PHE A 14 -5.53 11.96 0.33
CA PHE A 14 -4.71 11.35 -0.72
C PHE A 14 -3.87 10.19 -0.15
N ILE A 15 -3.26 10.38 1.02
CA ILE A 15 -2.53 9.30 1.70
C ILE A 15 -3.47 8.15 2.07
N PHE A 16 -4.65 8.43 2.63
CA PHE A 16 -5.61 7.40 2.99
C PHE A 16 -6.01 6.54 1.80
N ILE A 17 -6.38 7.18 0.68
CA ILE A 17 -6.92 6.48 -0.49
C ILE A 17 -5.81 6.03 -1.43
N VAL A 18 -4.99 6.96 -1.95
CA VAL A 18 -4.09 6.67 -3.07
C VAL A 18 -2.85 5.91 -2.61
N SER A 19 -2.26 6.33 -1.48
CA SER A 19 -1.03 5.70 -1.00
C SER A 19 -1.26 4.37 -0.27
N ASN A 20 -2.48 4.03 0.14
CA ASN A 20 -2.76 2.83 0.93
C ASN A 20 -4.00 2.07 0.46
N VAL A 21 -5.22 2.52 0.80
CA VAL A 21 -6.45 1.75 0.55
C VAL A 21 -6.59 1.37 -0.92
N GLY A 22 -6.29 2.30 -1.84
CA GLY A 22 -6.35 2.07 -3.29
C GLY A 22 -5.42 0.95 -3.77
N GLY A 23 -4.31 0.73 -3.08
CA GLY A 23 -3.32 -0.30 -3.40
C GLY A 23 -3.71 -1.73 -3.02
N ALA A 24 -4.79 -1.93 -2.24
CA ALA A 24 -5.10 -3.23 -1.64
C ALA A 24 -5.63 -4.31 -2.61
N LEU A 25 -5.95 -3.96 -3.84
CA LEU A 25 -6.58 -4.89 -4.78
C LEU A 25 -5.60 -5.81 -5.51
N THR A 26 -4.39 -5.33 -5.77
CA THR A 26 -3.43 -6.06 -6.60
C THR A 26 -2.01 -5.94 -6.06
N PRO A 27 -1.14 -6.90 -6.38
CA PRO A 27 0.27 -6.86 -6.00
C PRO A 27 1.06 -5.62 -6.46
N ILE A 28 0.58 -4.93 -7.50
CA ILE A 28 1.24 -3.73 -8.01
C ILE A 28 0.89 -2.50 -7.16
N GLY A 29 -0.22 -2.57 -6.42
CA GLY A 29 -0.76 -1.42 -5.70
C GLY A 29 -0.02 -1.05 -4.43
N ASP A 30 0.59 -2.03 -3.74
CA ASP A 30 1.32 -1.77 -2.49
C ASP A 30 2.41 -2.84 -2.26
N PRO A 31 3.59 -2.48 -1.74
CA PRO A 31 4.72 -3.37 -1.48
C PRO A 31 4.38 -4.66 -0.72
N PRO A 32 3.57 -4.67 0.35
CA PRO A 32 3.17 -5.89 1.05
C PRO A 32 2.59 -6.94 0.13
N LEU A 33 1.69 -6.54 -0.74
CA LEU A 33 0.98 -7.45 -1.63
C LEU A 33 1.89 -7.98 -2.75
N PHE A 34 2.84 -7.16 -3.20
CA PHE A 34 3.86 -7.61 -4.14
C PHE A 34 4.75 -8.69 -3.52
N ILE A 35 5.18 -8.52 -2.27
CA ILE A 35 5.94 -9.54 -1.55
C ILE A 35 5.09 -10.81 -1.36
N GLY A 36 3.80 -10.67 -1.05
CA GLY A 36 2.86 -11.78 -0.99
C GLY A 36 2.79 -12.56 -2.31
N TYR A 37 2.73 -11.84 -3.43
CA TYR A 37 2.77 -12.44 -4.77
C TYR A 37 4.08 -13.21 -5.02
N LEU A 38 5.22 -12.64 -4.69
CA LEU A 38 6.52 -13.32 -4.79
C LEU A 38 6.60 -14.57 -3.89
N ARG A 39 5.83 -14.59 -2.80
CA ARG A 39 5.71 -15.73 -1.89
C ARG A 39 4.65 -16.76 -2.29
N GLY A 40 3.95 -16.56 -3.40
CA GLY A 40 3.02 -17.53 -3.95
C GLY A 40 1.53 -17.21 -3.80
N VAL A 41 1.16 -16.01 -3.35
CA VAL A 41 -0.24 -15.54 -3.41
C VAL A 41 -0.57 -15.19 -4.86
N PRO A 42 -1.56 -15.83 -5.53
CA PRO A 42 -1.86 -15.54 -6.93
C PRO A 42 -2.28 -14.08 -7.14
N PHE A 43 -1.93 -13.50 -8.31
CA PHE A 43 -2.10 -12.08 -8.59
C PHE A 43 -3.53 -11.56 -8.34
N PHE A 44 -4.54 -12.27 -8.83
CA PHE A 44 -5.94 -11.86 -8.70
C PHE A 44 -6.65 -12.45 -7.47
N TRP A 45 -5.95 -13.24 -6.66
CA TRP A 45 -6.55 -13.93 -5.52
C TRP A 45 -7.14 -12.98 -4.47
N LEU A 46 -6.44 -11.89 -4.20
CA LEU A 46 -6.93 -10.85 -3.29
C LEU A 46 -8.08 -10.07 -3.90
N LEU A 47 -7.98 -9.69 -5.18
CA LEU A 47 -9.02 -8.92 -5.87
C LEU A 47 -10.41 -9.55 -5.67
N GLU A 48 -10.52 -10.86 -5.88
CA GLU A 48 -11.79 -11.58 -5.74
C GLU A 48 -12.35 -11.58 -4.31
N ARG A 49 -11.48 -11.53 -3.30
CA ARG A 49 -11.84 -11.66 -1.88
C ARG A 49 -12.01 -10.36 -1.15
N VAL A 50 -11.25 -9.34 -1.54
CA VAL A 50 -11.24 -8.07 -0.81
C VAL A 50 -11.98 -6.94 -1.54
N PHE A 51 -12.48 -7.16 -2.76
CA PHE A 51 -13.12 -6.12 -3.56
C PHE A 51 -14.25 -5.40 -2.82
N THR A 52 -15.11 -6.14 -2.15
CA THR A 52 -16.25 -5.55 -1.43
C THR A 52 -15.79 -4.72 -0.21
N SER A 53 -14.88 -5.26 0.61
CA SER A 53 -14.33 -4.53 1.76
C SER A 53 -13.52 -3.30 1.32
N TRP A 54 -12.76 -3.42 0.24
CA TRP A 54 -12.05 -2.31 -0.38
C TRP A 54 -13.01 -1.23 -0.87
N LEU A 55 -14.06 -1.60 -1.62
CA LEU A 55 -15.03 -0.66 -2.17
C LEU A 55 -15.75 0.11 -1.06
N VAL A 56 -16.19 -0.59 -0.02
CA VAL A 56 -16.87 0.02 1.13
C VAL A 56 -15.91 0.98 1.86
N THR A 57 -14.66 0.57 2.09
CA THR A 57 -13.65 1.40 2.75
C THR A 57 -13.37 2.66 1.93
N ALA A 58 -13.08 2.50 0.65
CA ALA A 58 -12.81 3.61 -0.26
C ALA A 58 -14.01 4.57 -0.35
N ALA A 59 -15.22 4.03 -0.51
CA ALA A 59 -16.45 4.84 -0.58
C ALA A 59 -16.70 5.62 0.73
N ALA A 60 -16.48 4.99 1.89
CA ALA A 60 -16.64 5.66 3.19
C ALA A 60 -15.65 6.81 3.35
N ILE A 61 -14.37 6.59 3.03
CA ILE A 61 -13.35 7.64 3.11
C ILE A 61 -13.64 8.77 2.11
N LEU A 62 -14.03 8.44 0.87
CA LEU A 62 -14.39 9.42 -0.15
C LEU A 62 -15.64 10.23 0.24
N ALA A 63 -16.62 9.61 0.89
CA ALA A 63 -17.80 10.32 1.40
C ALA A 63 -17.41 11.35 2.45
N VAL A 64 -16.54 10.98 3.39
CA VAL A 64 -16.01 11.92 4.39
C VAL A 64 -15.19 13.03 3.72
N PHE A 65 -14.31 12.68 2.78
CA PHE A 65 -13.55 13.65 1.99
C PHE A 65 -14.47 14.65 1.29
N TYR A 66 -15.50 14.17 0.61
CA TYR A 66 -16.48 15.03 -0.06
C TYR A 66 -17.13 16.02 0.89
N CYS A 67 -17.47 15.60 2.12
CA CYS A 67 -18.03 16.51 3.14
C CYS A 67 -17.04 17.61 3.54
N PHE A 68 -15.74 17.27 3.68
CA PHE A 68 -14.68 18.24 3.98
C PHE A 68 -14.46 19.21 2.82
N ASP A 69 -14.37 18.69 1.62
CA ASP A 69 -14.11 19.46 0.42
C ASP A 69 -15.26 20.41 0.10
N ARG A 70 -16.50 19.94 0.15
CA ARG A 70 -17.70 20.76 -0.04
C ARG A 70 -17.77 21.91 0.97
N ARG A 71 -17.43 21.65 2.25
CA ARG A 71 -17.41 22.70 3.28
C ARG A 71 -16.30 23.70 3.02
N SER A 72 -15.12 23.25 2.62
CA SER A 72 -13.99 24.09 2.28
C SER A 72 -14.30 24.98 1.08
N PHE A 73 -14.85 24.40 0.02
CA PHE A 73 -15.26 25.11 -1.19
C PHE A 73 -16.34 26.16 -0.90
N ALA A 74 -17.35 25.84 -0.08
CA ALA A 74 -18.41 26.77 0.28
C ALA A 74 -17.90 28.00 1.08
N ARG A 75 -16.78 27.88 1.79
CA ARG A 75 -16.14 28.97 2.54
C ARG A 75 -15.15 29.80 1.73
N MET A 76 -14.88 29.40 0.47
CA MET A 76 -13.96 30.11 -0.39
C MET A 76 -14.54 31.45 -0.87
N PRO A 77 -13.76 32.55 -0.89
CA PRO A 77 -14.17 33.82 -1.50
C PRO A 77 -14.64 33.65 -2.95
N ARG A 78 -15.58 34.50 -3.41
CA ARG A 78 -16.19 34.36 -4.75
C ARG A 78 -15.19 34.43 -5.91
N ALA A 79 -14.22 35.34 -5.85
CA ALA A 79 -13.27 35.53 -6.97
C ALA A 79 -12.38 34.30 -7.23
N PRO A 80 -11.69 33.71 -6.23
CA PRO A 80 -10.96 32.46 -6.42
C PRO A 80 -11.85 31.27 -6.80
N ARG A 81 -13.12 31.30 -6.41
CA ARG A 81 -14.09 30.25 -6.74
C ARG A 81 -14.47 30.29 -8.21
N ALA A 82 -14.73 31.47 -8.77
CA ALA A 82 -15.03 31.64 -10.20
C ALA A 82 -13.84 31.20 -11.08
N ASP A 83 -12.61 31.48 -10.65
CA ASP A 83 -11.40 31.02 -11.34
C ASP A 83 -11.21 29.50 -11.30
N ALA A 84 -11.61 28.85 -10.20
CA ALA A 84 -11.57 27.40 -10.04
C ALA A 84 -12.61 26.66 -10.90
N GLU A 85 -13.75 27.31 -11.19
CA GLU A 85 -14.81 26.78 -12.03
C GLU A 85 -14.49 26.88 -13.54
N GLN A 86 -13.45 27.65 -13.93
CA GLN A 86 -12.98 27.66 -15.32
C GLN A 86 -12.20 26.36 -15.61
N ALA A 87 -12.64 25.62 -16.61
CA ALA A 87 -12.00 24.39 -17.04
C ALA A 87 -10.55 24.62 -17.47
N ASP A 88 -9.60 24.04 -16.77
CA ASP A 88 -8.22 23.95 -17.23
C ASP A 88 -8.11 22.92 -18.37
N THR A 89 -7.40 23.26 -19.42
CA THR A 89 -7.10 22.30 -20.50
C THR A 89 -6.06 21.29 -19.98
N TRP A 90 -6.46 20.04 -19.96
CA TRP A 90 -5.55 18.93 -19.62
C TRP A 90 -4.44 18.82 -20.66
N ARG A 91 -3.18 18.89 -20.23
CA ARG A 91 -2.03 18.62 -21.08
C ARG A 91 -1.34 17.35 -20.58
N PHE A 92 -1.25 16.34 -21.45
CA PHE A 92 -0.51 15.13 -21.21
C PHE A 92 0.86 15.24 -21.89
N GLU A 93 1.92 15.41 -21.10
CA GLU A 93 3.30 15.38 -21.58
C GLU A 93 3.95 14.07 -21.15
N GLY A 94 4.74 13.45 -22.03
CA GLY A 94 5.41 12.16 -21.75
C GLY A 94 4.48 10.94 -21.89
N GLY A 95 3.45 10.99 -22.75
CA GLY A 95 2.50 9.89 -22.95
C GLY A 95 3.16 8.54 -23.31
N ILE A 96 4.36 8.54 -23.91
CA ILE A 96 5.13 7.33 -24.19
C ILE A 96 5.46 6.53 -22.91
N ASN A 97 5.54 7.18 -21.75
CA ASN A 97 5.83 6.52 -20.47
C ASN A 97 4.68 5.62 -20.01
N ILE A 98 3.46 5.86 -20.51
CA ILE A 98 2.32 4.96 -20.27
C ILE A 98 2.58 3.61 -20.92
N LEU A 99 3.18 3.57 -22.13
CA LEU A 99 3.54 2.32 -22.78
C LEU A 99 4.58 1.54 -21.97
N PHE A 100 5.63 2.22 -21.48
CA PHE A 100 6.65 1.56 -20.65
C PHE A 100 6.07 1.09 -19.32
N LEU A 101 5.15 1.85 -18.72
CA LEU A 101 4.43 1.41 -17.53
C LEU A 101 3.61 0.14 -17.79
N LEU A 102 2.90 0.07 -18.92
CA LEU A 102 2.17 -1.13 -19.32
C LEU A 102 3.10 -2.33 -19.57
N VAL A 103 4.27 -2.12 -20.13
CA VAL A 103 5.30 -3.17 -20.28
C VAL A 103 5.77 -3.67 -18.92
N ILE A 104 6.04 -2.77 -17.96
CA ILE A 104 6.45 -3.15 -16.61
C ILE A 104 5.32 -3.94 -15.91
N ILE A 105 4.08 -3.49 -16.02
CA ILE A 105 2.91 -4.20 -15.49
C ILE A 105 2.77 -5.58 -16.13
N GLY A 106 2.90 -5.67 -17.45
CA GLY A 106 2.87 -6.94 -18.19
C GLY A 106 4.00 -7.88 -17.79
N ALA A 107 5.18 -7.35 -17.50
CA ALA A 107 6.33 -8.15 -17.09
C ALA A 107 6.13 -8.87 -15.75
N VAL A 108 5.23 -8.40 -14.88
CA VAL A 108 4.87 -9.08 -13.61
C VAL A 108 4.32 -10.49 -13.88
N PHE A 109 3.67 -10.71 -15.03
CA PHE A 109 3.08 -12.00 -15.41
C PHE A 109 4.06 -12.94 -16.10
N LEU A 110 5.30 -12.51 -16.38
CA LEU A 110 6.32 -13.36 -16.96
C LEU A 110 6.79 -14.43 -15.96
N PRO A 111 7.12 -15.65 -16.44
CA PRO A 111 7.66 -16.69 -15.58
C PRO A 111 9.00 -16.26 -14.98
N ASP A 112 9.27 -16.72 -13.77
CA ASP A 112 10.52 -16.46 -13.05
C ASP A 112 11.64 -17.38 -13.57
N THR A 113 12.08 -17.13 -14.82
CA THR A 113 13.14 -17.85 -15.48
C THR A 113 14.29 -16.91 -15.79
N PHE A 114 15.49 -17.20 -15.31
CA PHE A 114 16.72 -16.44 -15.58
C PHE A 114 16.59 -14.91 -15.42
N PHE A 115 15.85 -14.45 -14.41
CA PHE A 115 15.60 -13.01 -14.16
C PHE A 115 14.97 -12.28 -15.36
N LEU A 116 14.23 -12.98 -16.22
CA LEU A 116 13.61 -12.42 -17.42
C LEU A 116 12.66 -11.26 -17.06
N ARG A 117 11.84 -11.44 -16.04
CA ARG A 117 10.91 -10.43 -15.54
C ARG A 117 11.64 -9.15 -15.14
N GLU A 118 12.66 -9.29 -14.30
CA GLU A 118 13.47 -8.18 -13.80
C GLU A 118 14.22 -7.49 -14.95
N ALA A 119 14.75 -8.25 -15.89
CA ALA A 119 15.44 -7.72 -17.08
C ALA A 119 14.50 -6.88 -17.94
N VAL A 120 13.28 -7.35 -18.19
CA VAL A 120 12.27 -6.61 -18.97
C VAL A 120 11.87 -5.35 -18.25
N MET A 121 11.62 -5.40 -16.91
CA MET A 121 11.27 -4.22 -16.11
C MET A 121 12.39 -3.18 -16.12
N LEU A 122 13.65 -3.59 -15.93
CA LEU A 122 14.81 -2.70 -15.96
C LEU A 122 15.03 -2.09 -17.35
N ALA A 123 14.89 -2.88 -18.41
CA ALA A 123 15.00 -2.41 -19.79
C ALA A 123 13.91 -1.37 -20.10
N ALA A 124 12.65 -1.62 -19.71
CA ALA A 124 11.55 -0.70 -19.91
C ALA A 124 11.75 0.61 -19.12
N ALA A 125 12.15 0.53 -17.85
CA ALA A 125 12.41 1.69 -17.01
C ALA A 125 13.58 2.53 -17.54
N THR A 126 14.68 1.88 -17.96
CA THR A 126 15.86 2.54 -18.51
C THR A 126 15.53 3.22 -19.83
N THR A 127 14.81 2.52 -20.71
CA THR A 127 14.40 3.08 -22.03
C THR A 127 13.44 4.27 -21.82
N SER A 128 12.48 4.16 -20.88
CA SER A 128 11.59 5.24 -20.50
C SER A 128 12.38 6.49 -20.07
N TYR A 129 13.38 6.31 -19.21
CA TYR A 129 14.21 7.41 -18.72
C TYR A 129 14.95 8.14 -19.88
N PHE A 130 15.57 7.40 -20.81
CA PHE A 130 16.34 7.99 -21.90
C PHE A 130 15.46 8.58 -23.01
N LEU A 131 14.28 8.03 -23.25
CA LEU A 131 13.35 8.53 -24.28
C LEU A 131 12.47 9.69 -23.77
N THR A 132 12.37 9.89 -22.46
CA THR A 132 11.63 11.02 -21.91
C THR A 132 12.39 12.32 -22.14
N PRO A 133 11.76 13.36 -22.75
CA PRO A 133 12.41 14.65 -22.97
C PRO A 133 12.93 15.26 -21.68
N LYS A 134 14.11 15.89 -21.72
CA LYS A 134 14.70 16.56 -20.56
C LYS A 134 13.82 17.66 -19.96
N THR A 135 12.98 18.29 -20.78
CA THR A 135 11.98 19.27 -20.32
C THR A 135 10.96 18.67 -19.36
N VAL A 136 10.51 17.43 -19.63
CA VAL A 136 9.59 16.69 -18.75
C VAL A 136 10.27 16.34 -17.42
N HIS A 137 11.53 15.89 -17.47
CA HIS A 137 12.33 15.65 -16.25
C HIS A 137 12.50 16.92 -15.41
N ALA A 138 12.80 18.07 -16.06
CA ALA A 138 12.98 19.33 -15.36
C ALA A 138 11.69 19.85 -14.73
N VAL A 139 10.57 19.80 -15.43
CA VAL A 139 9.26 20.23 -14.93
C VAL A 139 8.81 19.39 -13.72
N ASN A 140 9.09 18.07 -13.76
CA ASN A 140 8.75 17.15 -12.68
C ASN A 140 9.83 17.06 -11.59
N SER A 141 10.91 17.85 -11.68
CA SER A 141 12.03 17.81 -10.72
C SER A 141 12.54 16.37 -10.50
N PHE A 142 12.64 15.59 -11.58
CA PHE A 142 12.98 14.17 -11.48
C PHE A 142 14.38 14.00 -10.83
N SER A 143 14.46 13.11 -9.85
CA SER A 143 15.72 12.72 -9.22
C SER A 143 15.72 11.23 -8.83
N PHE A 144 16.91 10.64 -8.75
CA PHE A 144 17.07 9.26 -8.25
C PHE A 144 17.10 9.15 -6.71
N GLY A 145 16.96 10.29 -6.00
CA GLY A 145 16.92 10.32 -4.53
C GLY A 145 15.93 9.31 -3.94
N PRO A 146 14.62 9.43 -4.26
CA PRO A 146 13.59 8.54 -3.73
C PRO A 146 13.85 7.06 -4.03
N ILE A 147 14.38 6.74 -5.23
CA ILE A 147 14.69 5.34 -5.61
C ILE A 147 15.81 4.78 -4.73
N LYS A 148 16.86 5.57 -4.47
CA LYS A 148 17.96 5.17 -3.60
C LYS A 148 17.51 4.98 -2.15
N GLU A 149 16.69 5.90 -1.64
CA GLU A 149 16.13 5.80 -0.28
C GLU A 149 15.32 4.51 -0.11
N VAL A 150 14.42 4.22 -1.06
CA VAL A 150 13.62 2.99 -1.05
C VAL A 150 14.50 1.75 -1.17
N ALA A 151 15.54 1.75 -2.00
CA ALA A 151 16.45 0.63 -2.13
C ALA A 151 17.20 0.32 -0.83
N PHE A 152 17.75 1.35 -0.17
CA PHE A 152 18.43 1.17 1.12
C PHE A 152 17.46 0.75 2.23
N LEU A 153 16.24 1.31 2.23
CA LEU A 153 15.18 0.93 3.15
C LEU A 153 14.87 -0.58 3.01
N PHE A 154 14.63 -1.07 1.81
CA PHE A 154 14.33 -2.48 1.58
C PHE A 154 15.50 -3.41 1.95
N ILE A 155 16.74 -3.04 1.64
CA ILE A 155 17.91 -3.82 2.07
C ILE A 155 17.92 -3.94 3.60
N GLY A 156 17.72 -2.84 4.32
CA GLY A 156 17.65 -2.83 5.78
C GLY A 156 16.52 -3.69 6.31
N ILE A 157 15.31 -3.51 5.79
CA ILE A 157 14.11 -4.27 6.19
C ILE A 157 14.31 -5.77 5.98
N PHE A 158 14.69 -6.20 4.77
CA PHE A 158 14.84 -7.62 4.48
C PHE A 158 15.94 -8.27 5.30
N THR A 159 17.04 -7.56 5.59
CA THR A 159 18.12 -8.08 6.42
C THR A 159 17.68 -8.25 7.87
N THR A 160 17.01 -7.24 8.43
CA THR A 160 16.59 -7.26 9.86
C THR A 160 15.36 -8.16 10.10
N MET A 161 14.56 -8.43 9.08
CA MET A 161 13.38 -9.28 9.17
C MET A 161 13.73 -10.78 9.26
N MET A 162 14.88 -11.21 8.76
CA MET A 162 15.24 -12.65 8.71
C MET A 162 15.17 -13.34 10.09
N PRO A 163 15.73 -12.79 11.18
CA PRO A 163 15.61 -13.41 12.50
C PRO A 163 14.16 -13.49 12.99
N ALA A 164 13.35 -12.47 12.72
CA ALA A 164 11.95 -12.45 13.12
C ALA A 164 11.14 -13.55 12.41
N LEU A 165 11.35 -13.74 11.11
CA LEU A 165 10.71 -14.83 10.36
C LEU A 165 11.11 -16.20 10.90
N GLY A 166 12.39 -16.41 11.22
CA GLY A 166 12.88 -17.66 11.84
C GLY A 166 12.22 -17.91 13.19
N TYR A 167 12.12 -16.89 14.03
CA TYR A 167 11.45 -16.98 15.33
C TYR A 167 9.97 -17.32 15.20
N LEU A 168 9.23 -16.62 14.33
CA LEU A 168 7.81 -16.85 14.07
C LEU A 168 7.53 -18.23 13.46
N ALA A 169 8.45 -18.76 12.67
CA ALA A 169 8.32 -20.10 12.11
C ALA A 169 8.27 -21.19 13.20
N VAL A 170 8.99 -21.00 14.30
CA VAL A 170 9.08 -21.96 15.41
C VAL A 170 8.06 -21.66 16.52
N HIS A 171 7.93 -20.39 16.91
CA HIS A 171 7.16 -19.96 18.09
C HIS A 171 5.83 -19.30 17.74
N GLY A 172 5.46 -19.22 16.45
CA GLY A 172 4.26 -18.49 16.03
C GLY A 172 2.97 -18.95 16.71
N VAL A 173 2.83 -20.23 16.99
CA VAL A 173 1.67 -20.80 17.69
C VAL A 173 1.49 -20.27 19.11
N GLU A 174 2.59 -19.94 19.79
CA GLU A 174 2.59 -19.45 21.18
C GLU A 174 1.91 -18.07 21.30
N PHE A 175 1.81 -17.31 20.21
CA PHE A 175 1.09 -16.04 20.21
C PHE A 175 -0.43 -16.20 20.34
N GLY A 176 -0.98 -17.41 20.18
CA GLY A 176 -2.39 -17.70 20.40
C GLY A 176 -3.36 -17.09 19.37
N PHE A 177 -2.88 -16.75 18.17
CA PHE A 177 -3.70 -16.23 17.10
C PHE A 177 -4.53 -17.35 16.46
N THR A 178 -5.84 -17.29 16.64
CA THR A 178 -6.77 -18.34 16.14
C THR A 178 -7.91 -17.80 15.27
N ARG A 179 -8.10 -16.46 15.26
CA ARG A 179 -9.21 -15.82 14.56
C ARG A 179 -8.69 -14.79 13.55
N PRO A 180 -9.30 -14.67 12.34
CA PRO A 180 -8.90 -13.68 11.34
C PRO A 180 -8.85 -12.25 11.89
N LEU A 181 -9.82 -11.88 12.71
CA LEU A 181 -9.91 -10.55 13.30
C LEU A 181 -8.69 -10.18 14.16
N GLN A 182 -8.07 -11.17 14.83
CA GLN A 182 -6.82 -10.95 15.58
C GLN A 182 -5.68 -10.59 14.63
N TYR A 183 -5.55 -11.31 13.51
CA TYR A 183 -4.57 -10.99 12.46
C TYR A 183 -4.78 -9.60 11.88
N TYR A 184 -6.03 -9.24 11.59
CA TYR A 184 -6.38 -7.93 11.05
C TYR A 184 -5.95 -6.78 11.96
N PHE A 185 -6.38 -6.81 13.23
CA PHE A 185 -6.05 -5.73 14.15
C PHE A 185 -4.61 -5.72 14.60
N ALA A 186 -3.99 -6.88 14.80
CA ALA A 186 -2.60 -6.93 15.24
C ALA A 186 -1.64 -6.53 14.12
N SER A 187 -1.81 -7.05 12.90
CA SER A 187 -1.03 -6.60 11.75
C SER A 187 -1.29 -5.12 11.45
N GLY A 188 -2.55 -4.68 11.57
CA GLY A 188 -2.92 -3.29 11.39
C GLY A 188 -2.27 -2.36 12.42
N ALA A 189 -2.37 -2.68 13.71
CA ALA A 189 -1.77 -1.88 14.77
C ALA A 189 -0.25 -1.74 14.60
N LEU A 190 0.41 -2.84 14.20
CA LEU A 190 1.84 -2.82 13.95
C LEU A 190 2.18 -2.02 12.67
N SER A 191 1.43 -2.20 11.60
CA SER A 191 1.59 -1.46 10.34
C SER A 191 1.35 0.05 10.50
N ALA A 192 0.53 0.46 11.46
CA ALA A 192 0.31 1.87 11.75
C ALA A 192 1.57 2.61 12.22
N VAL A 193 2.52 1.90 12.85
CA VAL A 193 3.74 2.47 13.45
C VAL A 193 5.04 1.94 12.85
N LEU A 194 4.97 0.82 12.13
CA LEU A 194 6.07 0.24 11.36
C LEU A 194 5.70 0.23 9.88
N ASP A 195 6.69 0.05 9.01
CA ASP A 195 6.42 -0.15 7.58
C ASP A 195 5.50 -1.38 7.35
N ASN A 196 4.55 -1.23 6.44
CA ASN A 196 3.54 -2.26 6.17
C ASN A 196 4.12 -3.52 5.52
N ALA A 197 5.21 -3.41 4.75
CA ALA A 197 5.80 -4.54 4.04
C ALA A 197 6.41 -5.59 4.99
N PRO A 198 7.31 -5.25 5.95
CA PRO A 198 7.79 -6.21 6.94
C PRO A 198 6.67 -6.72 7.84
N THR A 199 5.72 -5.87 8.20
CA THR A 199 4.56 -6.28 9.00
C THR A 199 3.78 -7.39 8.30
N TYR A 200 3.44 -7.20 7.04
CA TYR A 200 2.73 -8.20 6.23
C TYR A 200 3.45 -9.55 6.21
N VAL A 201 4.75 -9.55 5.93
CA VAL A 201 5.53 -10.78 5.80
C VAL A 201 5.61 -11.55 7.10
N ASN A 202 5.81 -10.84 8.22
CA ASN A 202 5.86 -11.46 9.55
C ASN A 202 4.50 -12.07 9.93
N PHE A 203 3.39 -11.38 9.67
CA PHE A 203 2.06 -11.93 9.95
C PHE A 203 1.64 -13.03 8.97
N LEU A 204 2.11 -13.00 7.73
CA LEU A 204 1.92 -14.13 6.80
C LEU A 204 2.65 -15.39 7.31
N GLN A 205 3.88 -15.24 7.84
CA GLN A 205 4.63 -16.32 8.47
C GLN A 205 3.94 -16.84 9.74
N LEU A 206 3.40 -15.93 10.55
CA LEU A 206 2.62 -16.29 11.74
C LEU A 206 1.36 -17.09 11.36
N ALA A 207 0.65 -16.66 10.31
CA ALA A 207 -0.53 -17.37 9.78
C ALA A 207 -0.16 -18.78 9.27
N GLU A 208 0.97 -18.91 8.56
CA GLU A 208 1.46 -20.22 8.12
C GLU A 208 1.77 -21.13 9.32
N SER A 209 2.49 -20.64 10.33
CA SER A 209 2.85 -21.42 11.53
C SER A 209 1.60 -21.92 12.25
N THR A 210 0.60 -21.07 12.42
CA THR A 210 -0.69 -21.42 13.04
C THR A 210 -1.45 -22.46 12.22
N ALA A 211 -1.54 -22.27 10.91
CA ALA A 211 -2.22 -23.22 10.02
C ALA A 211 -1.52 -24.58 9.97
N ARG A 212 -0.18 -24.58 9.96
CA ARG A 212 0.66 -25.78 9.98
C ARG A 212 0.49 -26.57 11.28
N ALA A 213 0.38 -25.90 12.41
CA ALA A 213 0.11 -26.54 13.70
C ALA A 213 -1.30 -27.15 13.78
N ALA A 214 -2.28 -26.47 13.19
CA ALA A 214 -3.67 -26.96 13.13
C ALA A 214 -3.83 -28.18 12.22
N ASN A 215 -3.09 -28.25 11.10
CA ASN A 215 -3.15 -29.38 10.15
C ASN A 215 -1.74 -29.72 9.62
N PRO A 216 -0.89 -30.37 10.40
CA PRO A 216 0.49 -30.71 10.00
C PRO A 216 0.55 -31.57 8.73
N ALA A 217 -0.43 -32.47 8.54
CA ALA A 217 -0.48 -33.37 7.40
C ALA A 217 -0.63 -32.62 6.06
N ALA A 218 -1.40 -31.54 6.02
CA ALA A 218 -1.56 -30.73 4.82
C ALA A 218 -0.25 -30.06 4.38
N PHE A 219 0.64 -29.76 5.32
CA PHE A 219 1.92 -29.11 5.06
C PHE A 219 3.10 -30.11 4.95
N ALA A 220 2.82 -31.41 4.92
CA ALA A 220 3.85 -32.43 4.79
C ALA A 220 4.62 -32.25 3.46
N GLY A 221 5.96 -32.16 3.56
CA GLY A 221 6.82 -31.94 2.39
C GLY A 221 6.98 -30.47 1.93
N ALA A 222 6.16 -29.54 2.43
CA ALA A 222 6.34 -28.12 2.13
C ALA A 222 7.31 -27.47 3.12
N ALA A 223 8.41 -26.90 2.61
CA ALA A 223 9.35 -26.12 3.44
C ALA A 223 8.66 -24.86 3.99
N VAL A 224 9.04 -24.48 5.21
CA VAL A 224 8.50 -23.27 5.87
C VAL A 224 8.83 -22.03 5.03
N GLY A 225 7.84 -21.16 4.82
CA GLY A 225 7.97 -19.92 4.05
C GLY A 225 8.10 -20.14 2.55
N SER A 226 7.95 -21.37 2.06
CA SER A 226 7.99 -21.67 0.61
C SER A 226 6.69 -21.26 -0.08
N VAL A 227 6.77 -21.12 -1.41
CA VAL A 227 5.59 -20.88 -2.27
C VAL A 227 4.53 -21.97 -2.05
N ALA A 228 4.97 -23.24 -1.96
CA ALA A 228 4.05 -24.36 -1.70
C ALA A 228 3.34 -24.23 -0.35
N ALA A 229 4.05 -23.83 0.71
CA ALA A 229 3.45 -23.62 2.02
C ALA A 229 2.41 -22.48 2.01
N VAL A 230 2.71 -21.38 1.33
CA VAL A 230 1.76 -20.26 1.17
C VAL A 230 0.53 -20.71 0.37
N GLN A 231 0.69 -21.48 -0.70
CA GLN A 231 -0.44 -22.00 -1.48
C GLN A 231 -1.33 -22.93 -0.63
N ILE A 232 -0.74 -23.76 0.22
CA ILE A 232 -1.51 -24.58 1.18
C ILE A 232 -2.23 -23.68 2.19
N LEU A 233 -1.59 -22.65 2.70
CA LEU A 233 -2.20 -21.66 3.61
C LEU A 233 -3.44 -21.00 2.97
N LEU A 234 -3.37 -20.63 1.69
CA LEU A 234 -4.49 -20.03 0.95
C LEU A 234 -5.71 -20.94 0.83
N VAL A 235 -5.49 -22.27 0.87
CA VAL A 235 -6.55 -23.27 0.85
C VAL A 235 -7.06 -23.57 2.26
N GLN A 236 -6.16 -23.73 3.23
CA GLN A 236 -6.51 -24.13 4.59
C GLN A 236 -7.10 -23.00 5.42
N GLN A 237 -6.54 -21.80 5.29
CA GLN A 237 -6.89 -20.62 6.11
C GLN A 237 -6.89 -19.32 5.27
N PRO A 238 -7.72 -19.23 4.21
CA PRO A 238 -7.77 -18.05 3.35
C PRO A 238 -8.09 -16.76 4.11
N ALA A 239 -8.93 -16.85 5.13
CA ALA A 239 -9.33 -15.69 5.95
C ALA A 239 -8.16 -15.05 6.69
N PHE A 240 -7.14 -15.82 7.10
CA PHE A 240 -5.96 -15.26 7.75
C PHE A 240 -5.15 -14.39 6.78
N VAL A 241 -5.00 -14.85 5.53
CA VAL A 241 -4.26 -14.09 4.51
C VAL A 241 -5.02 -12.82 4.11
N VAL A 242 -6.34 -12.89 3.98
CA VAL A 242 -7.19 -11.70 3.75
C VAL A 242 -7.05 -10.71 4.90
N ALA A 243 -7.14 -11.19 6.15
CA ALA A 243 -7.04 -10.37 7.35
C ALA A 243 -5.68 -9.65 7.44
N VAL A 244 -4.58 -10.37 7.22
CA VAL A 244 -3.22 -9.80 7.20
C VAL A 244 -3.07 -8.78 6.08
N SER A 245 -3.60 -9.07 4.88
CA SER A 245 -3.50 -8.17 3.73
C SER A 245 -4.24 -6.86 3.96
N LEU A 246 -5.49 -6.94 4.42
CA LEU A 246 -6.29 -5.74 4.73
C LEU A 246 -5.71 -4.98 5.93
N GLY A 247 -5.32 -5.68 6.99
CA GLY A 247 -4.73 -5.07 8.18
C GLY A 247 -3.45 -4.31 7.83
N ALA A 248 -2.49 -4.97 7.20
CA ALA A 248 -1.21 -4.36 6.86
C ALA A 248 -1.36 -3.17 5.92
N VAL A 249 -2.20 -3.27 4.88
CA VAL A 249 -2.35 -2.21 3.87
C VAL A 249 -3.19 -1.05 4.40
N PHE A 250 -4.36 -1.30 4.97
CA PHE A 250 -5.27 -0.25 5.36
C PHE A 250 -4.75 0.59 6.54
N PHE A 251 -4.19 -0.05 7.55
CA PHE A 251 -3.66 0.65 8.72
C PHE A 251 -2.31 1.32 8.44
N GLY A 252 -1.61 0.96 7.37
CA GLY A 252 -0.46 1.71 6.90
C GLY A 252 -0.76 3.18 6.67
N ALA A 253 -2.02 3.53 6.39
CA ALA A 253 -2.51 4.90 6.28
C ALA A 253 -2.62 5.66 7.61
N MET A 254 -2.52 5.00 8.76
CA MET A 254 -2.77 5.62 10.07
C MET A 254 -1.72 6.65 10.47
N THR A 255 -0.50 6.54 9.97
CA THR A 255 0.59 7.48 10.25
C THR A 255 1.42 7.77 8.99
N TYR A 256 2.28 8.79 9.06
CA TYR A 256 3.21 9.07 7.96
C TYR A 256 4.29 8.00 7.77
N ILE A 257 4.59 7.19 8.79
CA ILE A 257 5.63 6.17 8.77
C ILE A 257 5.10 4.75 8.53
N GLY A 258 3.77 4.56 8.55
CA GLY A 258 3.17 3.24 8.35
C GLY A 258 3.28 2.71 6.91
N ASN A 259 3.64 3.57 5.94
CA ASN A 259 3.94 3.18 4.58
C ASN A 259 4.87 4.22 3.94
N GLY A 260 5.92 3.80 3.23
CA GLY A 260 6.89 4.68 2.58
C GLY A 260 6.27 5.79 1.72
N PRO A 261 5.28 5.51 0.84
CA PRO A 261 4.57 6.52 0.07
C PRO A 261 3.96 7.66 0.89
N ASN A 262 3.54 7.43 2.14
CA ASN A 262 2.91 8.45 2.97
C ASN A 262 3.88 9.60 3.26
N PHE A 263 5.11 9.26 3.62
CA PHE A 263 6.15 10.25 3.89
C PHE A 263 6.56 10.99 2.63
N MET A 264 6.66 10.28 1.50
CA MET A 264 6.99 10.88 0.20
C MET A 264 5.92 11.89 -0.23
N VAL A 265 4.63 11.55 -0.13
CA VAL A 265 3.53 12.48 -0.45
C VAL A 265 3.56 13.71 0.44
N LYS A 266 3.84 13.54 1.74
CA LYS A 266 4.01 14.67 2.67
C LYS A 266 5.18 15.58 2.26
N SER A 267 6.31 14.99 1.89
CA SER A 267 7.52 15.76 1.47
C SER A 267 7.24 16.54 0.19
N ILE A 268 6.67 15.90 -0.83
CA ILE A 268 6.31 16.55 -2.10
C ILE A 268 5.32 17.70 -1.87
N ALA A 269 4.31 17.48 -1.03
CA ALA A 269 3.33 18.51 -0.72
C ALA A 269 3.96 19.69 0.02
N HIS A 270 4.87 19.45 0.96
CA HIS A 270 5.63 20.46 1.67
C HIS A 270 6.50 21.28 0.72
N ASP A 271 7.23 20.63 -0.19
CA ASP A 271 8.08 21.29 -1.18
C ASP A 271 7.26 22.12 -2.18
N ALA A 272 6.02 21.70 -2.46
CA ALA A 272 5.05 22.48 -3.23
C ALA A 272 4.36 23.62 -2.44
N GLY A 273 4.80 23.87 -1.20
CA GLY A 273 4.25 24.95 -0.34
C GLY A 273 2.91 24.61 0.30
N VAL A 274 2.49 23.35 0.31
CA VAL A 274 1.27 22.92 0.99
C VAL A 274 1.56 22.62 2.46
N HIS A 275 0.84 23.29 3.36
CA HIS A 275 1.01 23.09 4.80
C HIS A 275 0.39 21.74 5.22
N CYS A 276 1.24 20.76 5.54
CA CYS A 276 0.82 19.45 6.03
C CYS A 276 0.68 19.44 7.56
N PRO A 277 -0.20 18.62 8.13
CA PRO A 277 -0.28 18.43 9.57
C PRO A 277 1.05 17.90 10.15
N SER A 278 1.35 18.25 11.41
CA SER A 278 2.42 17.59 12.14
C SER A 278 2.12 16.09 12.30
N PHE A 279 3.11 15.29 12.68
CA PHE A 279 2.93 13.85 12.89
C PHE A 279 1.75 13.54 13.83
N PHE A 280 1.73 14.14 15.00
CA PHE A 280 0.63 13.98 15.95
C PHE A 280 -0.67 14.65 15.50
N GLY A 281 -0.57 15.77 14.77
CA GLY A 281 -1.74 16.42 14.17
C GLY A 281 -2.45 15.55 13.13
N TYR A 282 -1.69 14.77 12.34
CA TYR A 282 -2.22 13.78 11.41
C TYR A 282 -2.99 12.69 12.16
N ILE A 283 -2.39 12.11 13.19
CA ILE A 283 -2.98 11.01 13.97
C ILE A 283 -4.25 11.48 14.69
N PHE A 284 -4.17 12.52 15.52
CA PHE A 284 -5.27 12.91 16.40
C PHE A 284 -6.40 13.66 15.69
N LYS A 285 -6.14 14.37 14.58
CA LYS A 285 -7.18 15.14 13.88
C LYS A 285 -7.83 14.36 12.74
N TYR A 286 -7.16 13.36 12.17
CA TYR A 286 -7.63 12.66 10.98
C TYR A 286 -7.68 11.14 11.17
N SER A 287 -6.57 10.50 11.55
CA SER A 287 -6.49 9.04 11.59
C SER A 287 -7.40 8.44 12.66
N LEU A 288 -7.29 8.88 13.89
CA LEU A 288 -8.11 8.37 15.00
C LEU A 288 -9.60 8.70 14.86
N PRO A 289 -10.03 9.94 14.54
CA PRO A 289 -11.45 10.25 14.48
C PRO A 289 -12.13 9.85 13.17
N ILE A 290 -11.42 9.65 12.07
CA ILE A 290 -11.99 9.38 10.75
C ILE A 290 -11.64 7.97 10.26
N LEU A 291 -10.33 7.69 10.12
CA LEU A 291 -9.90 6.44 9.50
C LEU A 291 -10.13 5.24 10.42
N LEU A 292 -9.71 5.33 11.69
CA LEU A 292 -9.81 4.20 12.62
C LEU A 292 -11.24 3.67 12.79
N PRO A 293 -12.29 4.50 12.96
CA PRO A 293 -13.67 3.99 13.04
C PRO A 293 -14.11 3.25 11.77
N ILE A 294 -13.70 3.75 10.59
CA ILE A 294 -13.99 3.08 9.31
C ILE A 294 -13.31 1.71 9.29
N LEU A 295 -12.02 1.65 9.65
CA LEU A 295 -11.26 0.39 9.63
C LEU A 295 -11.77 -0.61 10.66
N ILE A 296 -12.18 -0.16 11.86
CA ILE A 296 -12.82 -1.04 12.85
C ILE A 296 -14.11 -1.64 12.27
N LEU A 297 -14.95 -0.81 11.66
CA LEU A 297 -16.22 -1.26 11.10
C LEU A 297 -16.01 -2.25 9.95
N VAL A 298 -15.04 -1.99 9.09
CA VAL A 298 -14.65 -2.90 7.99
C VAL A 298 -14.12 -4.22 8.53
N GLY A 299 -13.26 -4.20 9.54
CA GLY A 299 -12.77 -5.43 10.18
C GLY A 299 -13.90 -6.27 10.76
N LEU A 300 -14.86 -5.65 11.46
CA LEU A 300 -15.99 -6.36 12.08
C LEU A 300 -17.00 -6.90 11.05
N LEU A 301 -17.11 -6.30 9.86
CA LEU A 301 -18.09 -6.69 8.85
C LEU A 301 -17.54 -7.68 7.82
N PHE A 302 -16.24 -7.66 7.52
CA PHE A 302 -15.67 -8.37 6.39
C PHE A 302 -14.52 -9.34 6.75
N VAL A 303 -14.02 -9.32 7.99
CA VAL A 303 -12.96 -10.19 8.48
C VAL A 303 -13.48 -11.08 9.61
#